data_72e5d53b927fc73539fe524e8fbe7aaa
#
_entry.id   72e5d53b927fc73539fe524e8fbe7aaa
#
_cell.length_a   1.000
_cell.length_b   1.000
_cell.length_c   1.000
_cell.angle_alpha   90.00
_cell.angle_beta   90.00
_cell.angle_gamma   90.00
#
_symmetry.space_group_name_H-M   'P 1'
#
loop_
_entity.id
_entity.type
_entity.pdbx_description
1 polymer ?
#
loop_
_entity_poly.entity_id
_entity_poly.type
_entity_poly.pdbx_seq_one_letter_code
_entity_poly.pdbx_strand_id
1 'polypeptide(L)'
;PHMGEMSRLCGLDVSELKEDPVARAYQYAEKSGGVLVLKDACTVVTDQNEKLYLNLSGNSGMATAGSGDVLSGIIAAVLCMYLSCEEEQELSYKAALAVYIHGLCGDIAREKKGSHGMTAKDMIEALPEVLKLAEVQSKG
;
A
#
# COMPACT_ATOMS: atom_id res chain seq x y z
N PRO A 1 -5.23 -7.37 -1.46
CA PRO A 1 -4.76 -8.76 -1.38
C PRO A 1 -3.28 -8.86 -1.76
N HIS A 2 -2.54 -9.88 -1.27
CA HIS A 2 -1.30 -10.35 -1.88
C HIS A 2 -1.62 -11.31 -3.05
N MET A 3 -0.61 -11.71 -3.85
CA MET A 3 -0.82 -12.54 -5.05
C MET A 3 -1.61 -13.83 -4.79
N GLY A 4 -1.36 -14.54 -3.68
CA GLY A 4 -2.09 -15.76 -3.34
C GLY A 4 -3.55 -15.52 -2.92
N GLU A 5 -3.87 -14.38 -2.32
CA GLU A 5 -5.25 -13.96 -2.05
C GLU A 5 -5.95 -13.54 -3.34
N MET A 6 -5.25 -12.81 -4.21
CA MET A 6 -5.76 -12.39 -5.50
C MET A 6 -6.07 -13.58 -6.41
N SER A 7 -5.21 -14.61 -6.41
CA SER A 7 -5.44 -15.89 -7.09
C SER A 7 -6.79 -16.50 -6.71
N ARG A 8 -7.09 -16.56 -5.41
CA ARG A 8 -8.39 -17.07 -4.92
C ARG A 8 -9.58 -16.17 -5.31
N LEU A 9 -9.39 -14.86 -5.33
CA LEU A 9 -10.45 -13.90 -5.70
C LEU A 9 -10.79 -13.96 -7.18
N CYS A 10 -9.78 -14.17 -8.05
CA CYS A 10 -9.95 -14.20 -9.51
C CYS A 10 -10.20 -15.60 -10.06
N GLY A 11 -9.87 -16.67 -9.30
CA GLY A 11 -9.88 -18.05 -9.79
C GLY A 11 -8.79 -18.33 -10.81
N LEU A 12 -7.66 -17.60 -10.76
CA LEU A 12 -6.51 -17.73 -11.65
C LEU A 12 -5.30 -18.24 -10.85
N ASP A 13 -4.37 -18.91 -11.53
CA ASP A 13 -3.10 -19.29 -10.92
C ASP A 13 -2.20 -18.07 -10.67
N VAL A 14 -1.34 -18.15 -9.64
CA VAL A 14 -0.39 -17.06 -9.31
C VAL A 14 0.56 -16.77 -10.48
N SER A 15 0.92 -17.79 -11.27
CA SER A 15 1.74 -17.62 -12.47
C SER A 15 1.05 -16.75 -13.52
N GLU A 16 -0.25 -16.99 -13.77
CA GLU A 16 -1.05 -16.20 -14.71
C GLU A 16 -1.23 -14.75 -14.24
N LEU A 17 -1.38 -14.53 -12.92
CA LEU A 17 -1.45 -13.19 -12.35
C LEU A 17 -0.14 -12.41 -12.53
N LYS A 18 1.00 -13.10 -12.46
CA LYS A 18 2.33 -12.49 -12.61
C LYS A 18 2.72 -12.17 -14.04
N GLU A 19 2.03 -12.69 -15.05
CA GLU A 19 2.27 -12.33 -16.44
C GLU A 19 1.95 -10.85 -16.72
N ASP A 20 0.83 -10.36 -16.17
CA ASP A 20 0.45 -8.94 -16.23
C ASP A 20 -0.36 -8.56 -14.97
N PRO A 21 0.32 -8.28 -13.84
CA PRO A 21 -0.35 -7.96 -12.59
C PRO A 21 -1.15 -6.66 -12.65
N VAL A 22 -0.74 -5.71 -13.50
CA VAL A 22 -1.44 -4.43 -13.68
C VAL A 22 -2.78 -4.64 -14.37
N ALA A 23 -2.79 -5.34 -15.50
CA ALA A 23 -4.05 -5.63 -16.21
C ALA A 23 -5.00 -6.45 -15.34
N ARG A 24 -4.49 -7.44 -14.58
CA ARG A 24 -5.31 -8.25 -13.67
C ARG A 24 -5.88 -7.43 -12.50
N ALA A 25 -5.08 -6.52 -11.95
CA ALA A 25 -5.54 -5.60 -10.90
C ALA A 25 -6.67 -4.70 -11.42
N TYR A 26 -6.50 -4.12 -12.61
CA TYR A 26 -7.50 -3.27 -13.25
C TYR A 26 -8.81 -4.02 -13.50
N GLN A 27 -8.75 -5.20 -14.16
CA GLN A 27 -9.93 -6.03 -14.43
C GLN A 27 -10.73 -6.36 -13.17
N TYR A 28 -10.02 -6.60 -12.07
CA TYR A 28 -10.69 -6.87 -10.79
C TYR A 28 -11.30 -5.60 -10.17
N ALA A 29 -10.61 -4.46 -10.22
CA ALA A 29 -11.12 -3.18 -9.74
C ALA A 29 -12.37 -2.76 -10.51
N GLU A 30 -12.36 -2.88 -11.84
CA GLU A 30 -13.52 -2.63 -12.72
C GLU A 30 -14.71 -3.51 -12.34
N LYS A 31 -14.50 -4.83 -12.20
CA LYS A 31 -15.53 -5.79 -11.84
C LYS A 31 -16.11 -5.56 -10.44
N SER A 32 -15.28 -5.17 -9.48
CA SER A 32 -15.69 -4.94 -8.09
C SER A 32 -16.30 -3.56 -7.85
N GLY A 33 -16.07 -2.61 -8.75
CA GLY A 33 -16.51 -1.22 -8.61
C GLY A 33 -15.78 -0.43 -7.52
N GLY A 34 -14.55 -0.85 -7.16
CA GLY A 34 -13.81 -0.28 -6.05
C GLY A 34 -12.33 -0.03 -6.36
N VAL A 35 -11.59 0.32 -5.31
CA VAL A 35 -10.12 0.46 -5.38
C VAL A 35 -9.46 -0.86 -4.97
N LEU A 36 -8.54 -1.33 -5.77
CA LEU A 36 -7.72 -2.50 -5.47
C LEU A 36 -6.30 -2.08 -5.09
N VAL A 37 -5.80 -2.65 -3.99
CA VAL A 37 -4.39 -2.58 -3.56
C VAL A 37 -3.80 -3.98 -3.70
N LEU A 38 -3.17 -4.28 -4.82
CA LEU A 38 -2.53 -5.57 -5.08
C LEU A 38 -1.10 -5.55 -4.55
N LYS A 39 -0.87 -6.28 -3.45
CA LYS A 39 0.41 -6.34 -2.75
C LYS A 39 1.36 -7.33 -3.42
N ASP A 40 2.54 -6.84 -3.81
CA ASP A 40 3.71 -7.64 -4.24
C ASP A 40 4.97 -6.80 -4.00
N ALA A 41 6.10 -7.20 -4.56
CA ALA A 41 7.36 -6.44 -4.51
C ALA A 41 7.19 -4.98 -5.00
N CYS A 42 6.35 -4.77 -5.99
CA CYS A 42 5.81 -3.47 -6.39
C CYS A 42 4.29 -3.50 -6.19
N THR A 43 3.78 -2.78 -5.19
CA THR A 43 2.33 -2.73 -4.92
C THR A 43 1.63 -1.88 -5.98
N VAL A 44 0.60 -2.46 -6.60
CA VAL A 44 -0.27 -1.79 -7.57
C VAL A 44 -1.52 -1.29 -6.88
N VAL A 45 -1.85 0.00 -7.06
CA VAL A 45 -3.13 0.57 -6.64
C VAL A 45 -3.86 1.06 -7.88
N THR A 46 -5.09 0.61 -8.07
CA THR A 46 -5.91 0.97 -9.24
C THR A 46 -7.39 1.01 -8.87
N ASP A 47 -8.19 1.67 -9.70
CA ASP A 47 -9.64 1.75 -9.57
C ASP A 47 -10.35 1.48 -10.91
N GLN A 48 -11.67 1.52 -10.90
CA GLN A 48 -12.51 1.33 -12.07
C GLN A 48 -12.38 2.43 -13.14
N ASN A 49 -11.76 3.58 -12.80
CA ASN A 49 -11.58 4.74 -13.68
C ASN A 49 -10.19 4.78 -14.32
N GLU A 50 -9.51 3.65 -14.41
CA GLU A 50 -8.16 3.49 -14.97
C GLU A 50 -7.06 4.29 -14.26
N LYS A 51 -7.30 4.75 -13.03
CA LYS A 51 -6.23 5.33 -12.21
C LYS A 51 -5.26 4.22 -11.80
N LEU A 52 -3.97 4.49 -11.97
CA LEU A 52 -2.89 3.54 -11.70
C LEU A 52 -1.78 4.21 -10.91
N TYR A 53 -1.43 3.61 -9.78
CA TYR A 53 -0.28 3.99 -8.97
C TYR A 53 0.59 2.76 -8.71
N LEU A 54 1.90 2.92 -8.92
CA LEU A 54 2.90 1.89 -8.64
C LEU A 54 3.74 2.35 -7.46
N ASN A 55 3.71 1.61 -6.37
CA ASN A 55 4.50 1.94 -5.19
C ASN A 55 5.89 1.29 -5.27
N LEU A 56 6.92 2.13 -5.20
CA LEU A 56 8.32 1.73 -5.22
C LEU A 56 9.02 1.88 -3.86
N SER A 57 8.32 2.41 -2.84
CA SER A 57 8.84 2.47 -1.47
C SER A 57 8.71 1.13 -0.77
N GLY A 58 9.52 0.93 0.26
CA GLY A 58 9.54 -0.30 1.01
C GLY A 58 10.66 -1.25 0.60
N ASN A 59 10.73 -2.39 1.28
CA ASN A 59 11.83 -3.34 1.12
C ASN A 59 11.38 -4.78 1.45
N SER A 60 12.23 -5.75 1.14
CA SER A 60 11.95 -7.18 1.36
C SER A 60 11.75 -7.57 2.82
N GLY A 61 12.28 -6.81 3.80
CA GLY A 61 12.06 -7.04 5.23
C GLY A 61 10.60 -6.85 5.65
N MET A 62 9.80 -6.15 4.84
CA MET A 62 8.36 -5.97 5.06
C MET A 62 7.55 -7.25 4.82
N ALA A 63 8.14 -8.31 4.25
CA ALA A 63 7.52 -9.62 4.10
C ALA A 63 7.48 -10.38 5.45
N THR A 64 6.92 -9.74 6.48
CA THR A 64 6.78 -10.25 7.84
C THR A 64 5.30 -10.35 8.23
N ALA A 65 4.98 -11.25 9.17
CA ALA A 65 3.61 -11.40 9.68
C ALA A 65 3.11 -10.10 10.29
N GLY A 66 1.86 -9.72 9.98
CA GLY A 66 1.23 -8.50 10.45
C GLY A 66 1.48 -7.26 9.60
N SER A 67 2.40 -7.28 8.62
CA SER A 67 2.66 -6.14 7.73
C SER A 67 1.40 -5.69 6.96
N GLY A 68 0.60 -6.65 6.48
CA GLY A 68 -0.66 -6.37 5.82
C GLY A 68 -1.72 -5.74 6.73
N ASP A 69 -1.73 -6.11 8.01
CA ASP A 69 -2.63 -5.52 9.01
C ASP A 69 -2.24 -4.06 9.30
N VAL A 70 -0.93 -3.79 9.40
CA VAL A 70 -0.42 -2.42 9.52
C VAL A 70 -0.83 -1.58 8.31
N LEU A 71 -0.68 -2.09 7.08
CA LEU A 71 -1.15 -1.40 5.89
C LEU A 71 -2.64 -1.10 5.94
N SER A 72 -3.46 -2.07 6.34
CA SER A 72 -4.91 -1.89 6.46
C SER A 72 -5.27 -0.78 7.47
N GLY A 73 -4.56 -0.72 8.59
CA GLY A 73 -4.71 0.34 9.59
C GLY A 73 -4.31 1.71 9.06
N ILE A 74 -3.20 1.81 8.32
CA ILE A 74 -2.74 3.07 7.69
C ILE A 74 -3.75 3.53 6.62
N ILE A 75 -4.27 2.62 5.78
CA ILE A 75 -5.30 2.95 4.80
C ILE A 75 -6.53 3.53 5.50
N ALA A 76 -7.03 2.85 6.54
CA ALA A 76 -8.20 3.33 7.30
C ALA A 76 -7.95 4.72 7.91
N ALA A 77 -6.78 4.94 8.51
CA ALA A 77 -6.42 6.23 9.11
C ALA A 77 -6.34 7.35 8.06
N VAL A 78 -5.67 7.11 6.92
CA VAL A 78 -5.59 8.09 5.82
C VAL A 78 -6.98 8.42 5.29
N LEU A 79 -7.84 7.42 5.07
CA LEU A 79 -9.21 7.65 4.61
C LEU A 79 -9.99 8.51 5.60
N CYS A 80 -9.89 8.23 6.90
CA CYS A 80 -10.55 9.04 7.94
C CYS A 80 -10.05 10.48 7.97
N MET A 81 -8.74 10.71 7.83
CA MET A 81 -8.16 12.05 7.78
C MET A 81 -8.71 12.87 6.61
N TYR A 82 -8.82 12.27 5.43
CA TYR A 82 -9.33 12.94 4.24
C TYR A 82 -10.85 13.11 4.20
N LEU A 83 -11.61 12.38 5.02
CA LEU A 83 -13.05 12.62 5.19
C LEU A 83 -13.34 13.98 5.85
N SER A 84 -12.37 14.53 6.59
CA SER A 84 -12.48 15.82 7.29
C SER A 84 -11.94 17.00 6.46
N CYS A 85 -11.37 16.74 5.27
CA CYS A 85 -10.81 17.77 4.39
C CYS A 85 -11.82 18.17 3.33
N GLU A 86 -11.91 19.48 3.04
CA GLU A 86 -12.77 20.01 1.97
C GLU A 86 -12.28 19.64 0.56
N GLU A 87 -11.03 19.21 0.42
CA GLU A 87 -10.47 18.76 -0.85
C GLU A 87 -10.97 17.36 -1.22
N GLU A 88 -11.67 17.28 -2.32
CA GLU A 88 -12.21 16.04 -2.90
C GLU A 88 -11.11 15.26 -3.63
N GLN A 89 -10.29 14.52 -2.87
CA GLN A 89 -9.27 13.63 -3.44
C GLN A 89 -9.88 12.27 -3.76
N GLU A 90 -9.45 11.69 -4.89
CA GLU A 90 -9.91 10.36 -5.31
C GLU A 90 -9.51 9.26 -4.30
N LEU A 91 -10.37 8.25 -4.15
CA LEU A 91 -10.16 7.14 -3.21
C LEU A 91 -8.88 6.35 -3.54
N SER A 92 -8.59 6.17 -4.83
CA SER A 92 -7.37 5.52 -5.32
C SER A 92 -6.10 6.28 -4.95
N TYR A 93 -6.13 7.62 -5.01
CA TYR A 93 -5.02 8.46 -4.54
C TYR A 93 -4.78 8.30 -3.03
N LYS A 94 -5.84 8.34 -2.21
CA LYS A 94 -5.75 8.15 -0.76
C LYS A 94 -5.18 6.78 -0.41
N ALA A 95 -5.61 5.74 -1.12
CA ALA A 95 -5.07 4.39 -0.95
C ALA A 95 -3.59 4.30 -1.37
N ALA A 96 -3.21 4.94 -2.48
CA ALA A 96 -1.82 4.99 -2.94
C ALA A 96 -0.92 5.73 -1.95
N LEU A 97 -1.39 6.85 -1.38
CA LEU A 97 -0.69 7.59 -0.33
C LEU A 97 -0.46 6.73 0.91
N ALA A 98 -1.47 5.98 1.35
CA ALA A 98 -1.36 5.06 2.48
C ALA A 98 -0.32 3.96 2.22
N VAL A 99 -0.31 3.39 1.01
CA VAL A 99 0.69 2.39 0.57
C VAL A 99 2.10 2.98 0.58
N TYR A 100 2.26 4.22 0.10
CA TYR A 100 3.54 4.92 0.11
C TYR A 100 4.05 5.18 1.54
N ILE A 101 3.18 5.68 2.43
CA ILE A 101 3.50 5.88 3.86
C ILE A 101 3.94 4.56 4.49
N HIS A 102 3.22 3.46 4.25
CA HIS A 102 3.57 2.14 4.75
C HIS A 102 4.96 1.69 4.26
N GLY A 103 5.27 1.91 2.98
CA GLY A 103 6.58 1.62 2.41
C GLY A 103 7.70 2.41 3.09
N LEU A 104 7.52 3.72 3.30
CA LEU A 104 8.48 4.56 4.02
C LEU A 104 8.69 4.10 5.48
N CYS A 105 7.62 3.68 6.17
CA CYS A 105 7.74 3.08 7.49
C CYS A 105 8.62 1.82 7.47
N GLY A 106 8.47 0.99 6.43
CA GLY A 106 9.30 -0.18 6.21
C GLY A 106 10.77 0.17 5.97
N ASP A 107 11.04 1.24 5.21
CA ASP A 107 12.41 1.67 4.92
C ASP A 107 13.11 2.19 6.18
N ILE A 108 12.43 3.02 6.98
CA ILE A 108 12.94 3.50 8.27
C ILE A 108 13.15 2.33 9.26
N ALA A 109 12.21 1.37 9.30
CA ALA A 109 12.35 0.20 10.16
C ALA A 109 13.57 -0.65 9.76
N ARG A 110 13.82 -0.82 8.46
CA ARG A 110 15.01 -1.51 7.93
C ARG A 110 16.31 -0.79 8.32
N GLU A 111 16.35 0.53 8.23
CA GLU A 111 17.54 1.30 8.63
C GLU A 111 17.89 1.09 10.10
N LYS A 112 16.87 0.97 10.97
CA LYS A 112 17.06 0.79 12.42
C LYS A 112 17.34 -0.65 12.84
N LYS A 113 16.75 -1.65 12.16
CA LYS A 113 16.74 -3.06 12.60
C LYS A 113 17.38 -4.03 11.59
N GLY A 114 17.66 -3.59 10.38
CA GLY A 114 18.03 -4.46 9.27
C GLY A 114 16.85 -5.27 8.74
N SER A 115 16.95 -5.75 7.50
CA SER A 115 15.86 -6.47 6.81
C SER A 115 15.42 -7.76 7.51
N HIS A 116 16.31 -8.43 8.22
CA HIS A 116 16.01 -9.70 8.91
C HIS A 116 15.53 -9.52 10.35
N GLY A 117 15.77 -8.35 10.94
CA GLY A 117 15.42 -8.09 12.34
C GLY A 117 14.14 -7.26 12.51
N MET A 118 13.61 -6.69 11.43
CA MET A 118 12.42 -5.85 11.50
C MET A 118 11.12 -6.68 11.57
N THR A 119 10.13 -6.13 12.24
CA THR A 119 8.80 -6.68 12.41
C THR A 119 7.72 -5.67 12.04
N ALA A 120 6.46 -6.10 11.97
CA ALA A 120 5.32 -5.20 11.75
C ALA A 120 5.24 -4.08 12.81
N LYS A 121 5.63 -4.36 14.05
CA LYS A 121 5.66 -3.38 15.15
C LYS A 121 6.65 -2.24 14.85
N ASP A 122 7.83 -2.56 14.29
CA ASP A 122 8.84 -1.56 13.96
C ASP A 122 8.34 -0.58 12.88
N MET A 123 7.50 -1.05 11.96
CA MET A 123 6.83 -0.17 10.99
C MET A 123 5.83 0.78 11.65
N ILE A 124 5.07 0.31 12.65
CA ILE A 124 4.16 1.18 13.42
C ILE A 124 4.97 2.23 14.19
N GLU A 125 6.08 1.84 14.81
CA GLU A 125 6.97 2.74 15.55
C GLU A 125 7.65 3.79 14.65
N ALA A 126 7.81 3.50 13.35
CA ALA A 126 8.36 4.44 12.36
C ALA A 126 7.33 5.48 11.86
N LEU A 127 6.04 5.24 12.01
CA LEU A 127 4.97 6.09 11.46
C LEU A 127 5.07 7.57 11.90
N PRO A 128 5.32 7.91 13.17
CA PRO A 128 5.46 9.32 13.56
C PRO A 128 6.61 10.03 12.84
N GLU A 129 7.70 9.33 12.54
CA GLU A 129 8.86 9.90 11.83
C GLU A 129 8.51 10.19 10.37
N VAL A 130 7.78 9.28 9.69
CA VAL A 130 7.29 9.49 8.32
C VAL A 130 6.36 10.69 8.24
N LEU A 131 5.40 10.80 9.17
CA LEU A 131 4.46 11.92 9.20
C LEU A 131 5.16 13.25 9.44
N LYS A 132 6.17 13.29 10.32
CA LYS A 132 6.98 14.49 10.57
C LYS A 132 7.74 14.94 9.31
N LEU A 133 8.24 14.03 8.49
CA LEU A 133 8.90 14.38 7.22
C LEU A 133 7.94 15.11 6.26
N ALA A 134 6.68 14.67 6.20
CA ALA A 134 5.67 15.33 5.38
C ALA A 134 5.35 16.76 5.85
N GLU A 135 5.32 17.02 7.17
CA GLU A 135 5.10 18.37 7.74
C GLU A 135 6.22 19.34 7.40
N VAL A 136 7.47 18.88 7.32
CA VAL A 136 8.62 19.72 6.99
C VAL A 136 8.57 20.16 5.53
N GLN A 137 8.15 19.29 4.61
CA GLN A 137 8.05 19.61 3.19
C GLN A 137 6.89 20.56 2.87
N SER A 138 5.84 20.60 3.68
CA SER A 138 4.69 21.48 3.47
C SER A 138 4.95 22.94 3.88
N LYS A 139 6.08 23.24 4.56
CA LYS A 139 6.44 24.58 5.07
C LYS A 139 7.52 25.29 4.23
N GLY A 140 7.98 24.70 3.18
CA GLY A 140 8.96 25.24 2.22
C GLY A 140 8.33 25.58 0.90
#